data_d0d0f45616cae7b8c743495a7b45b55e
#
_entry.id   d0d0f45616cae7b8c743495a7b45b55e
#
_cell.length_a   1.000
_cell.length_b   1.000
_cell.length_c   1.000
_cell.angle_alpha   90.00
_cell.angle_beta   90.00
_cell.angle_gamma   90.00
#
_symmetry.space_group_name_H-M   'P 1'
#
loop_
_entity.id
_entity.type
_entity.pdbx_description
1 polymer ?
#
loop_
_entity_poly.entity_id
_entity_poly.type
_entity_poly.pdbx_seq_one_letter_code
_entity_poly.pdbx_strand_id
1 'polypeptide(L)'
;MKVTGFSFIRNAVNNDYPVVQAILSILPVCDEFVIAVGDCTDNTLELIEGIGSSKIKIIHTVWDESIREGGRTFAQETDKAYAAISKDTDWAFYIQGDECVHENYLPVIKNAMEENLNNENVEGLLFKYLHFYGSYDFIASSRRWYRNEVRVLKFDPGVHSYRDAQGFRKNGRKIKVKPIEAYIYHYGWVQPPAGLGNKVRNFNKFYHEDSWIQEHLPENIEFDYGNADRLIRFEGTHPQVMQKRIEVSNWKFQVDPTLMKKKMSLRRRILQKIEDMSQWRIGEYKNYKTVQ
;
A
#
# COMPACT_ATOMS: atom_id res chain seq x y z
N MET A 1 -7.10 -3.19 -24.80
CA MET A 1 -6.21 -3.12 -23.60
C MET A 1 -6.87 -3.93 -22.50
N LYS A 2 -6.18 -4.96 -22.00
CA LYS A 2 -6.62 -5.79 -20.87
C LYS A 2 -5.86 -5.40 -19.60
N VAL A 3 -6.59 -5.12 -18.53
CA VAL A 3 -6.05 -4.72 -17.24
C VAL A 3 -6.38 -5.79 -16.19
N THR A 4 -5.37 -6.35 -15.54
CA THR A 4 -5.56 -7.28 -14.44
C THR A 4 -5.09 -6.65 -13.13
N GLY A 5 -6.03 -6.48 -12.19
CA GLY A 5 -5.70 -6.13 -10.81
C GLY A 5 -5.06 -7.31 -10.10
N PHE A 6 -4.16 -7.06 -9.14
CA PHE A 6 -3.63 -8.14 -8.30
C PHE A 6 -3.24 -7.67 -6.91
N SER A 7 -3.34 -8.61 -5.97
CA SER A 7 -3.02 -8.38 -4.56
C SER A 7 -2.65 -9.67 -3.87
N PHE A 8 -2.16 -9.56 -2.65
CA PHE A 8 -2.06 -10.66 -1.71
C PHE A 8 -2.64 -10.23 -0.36
N ILE A 9 -3.11 -11.20 0.42
CA ILE A 9 -3.66 -10.91 1.75
C ILE A 9 -3.57 -12.13 2.66
N ARG A 10 -3.40 -11.90 3.96
CA ARG A 10 -3.57 -12.89 5.03
C ARG A 10 -4.15 -12.20 6.26
N ASN A 11 -5.15 -12.80 6.88
CA ASN A 11 -5.76 -12.34 8.12
C ASN A 11 -6.21 -10.86 8.08
N ALA A 12 -6.95 -10.49 7.02
CA ALA A 12 -7.42 -9.12 6.85
C ALA A 12 -8.39 -8.66 7.94
N VAL A 13 -9.21 -9.58 8.47
CA VAL A 13 -10.16 -9.28 9.53
C VAL A 13 -9.42 -9.00 10.83
N ASN A 14 -8.50 -9.87 11.23
CA ASN A 14 -7.69 -9.72 12.45
C ASN A 14 -6.79 -8.48 12.43
N ASN A 15 -6.30 -8.09 11.25
CA ASN A 15 -5.43 -6.93 11.07
C ASN A 15 -6.21 -5.68 10.64
N ASP A 16 -7.54 -5.77 10.58
CA ASP A 16 -8.44 -4.68 10.20
C ASP A 16 -8.06 -3.98 8.88
N TYR A 17 -7.64 -4.77 7.87
CA TYR A 17 -7.36 -4.25 6.54
C TYR A 17 -8.65 -3.97 5.75
N PRO A 18 -8.76 -2.84 5.07
CA PRO A 18 -9.88 -2.53 4.17
C PRO A 18 -9.74 -3.25 2.81
N VAL A 19 -9.48 -4.58 2.84
CA VAL A 19 -9.16 -5.36 1.63
C VAL A 19 -10.28 -5.36 0.59
N VAL A 20 -11.54 -5.40 1.04
CA VAL A 20 -12.71 -5.31 0.13
C VAL A 20 -12.72 -3.94 -0.56
N GLN A 21 -12.51 -2.88 0.20
CA GLN A 21 -12.45 -1.52 -0.32
C GLN A 21 -11.27 -1.33 -1.27
N ALA A 22 -10.11 -1.91 -0.94
CA ALA A 22 -8.93 -1.91 -1.81
C ALA A 22 -9.25 -2.52 -3.17
N ILE A 23 -9.82 -3.73 -3.21
CA ILE A 23 -10.22 -4.42 -4.43
C ILE A 23 -11.25 -3.58 -5.20
N LEU A 24 -12.34 -3.20 -4.56
CA LEU A 24 -13.44 -2.45 -5.18
C LEU A 24 -13.00 -1.09 -5.73
N SER A 25 -11.97 -0.47 -5.15
CA SER A 25 -11.49 0.85 -5.58
C SER A 25 -10.87 0.83 -6.99
N ILE A 26 -10.31 -0.29 -7.43
CA ILE A 26 -9.68 -0.42 -8.77
C ILE A 26 -10.43 -1.40 -9.70
N LEU A 27 -11.34 -2.20 -9.17
CA LEU A 27 -12.09 -3.21 -9.93
C LEU A 27 -12.85 -2.63 -11.16
N PRO A 28 -13.35 -1.37 -11.15
CA PRO A 28 -14.00 -0.76 -12.32
C PRO A 28 -13.09 -0.62 -13.54
N VAL A 29 -11.78 -0.48 -13.37
CA VAL A 29 -10.80 -0.37 -14.47
C VAL A 29 -10.10 -1.69 -14.78
N CYS A 30 -10.41 -2.76 -14.04
CA CYS A 30 -9.85 -4.08 -14.25
C CYS A 30 -10.83 -4.98 -15.03
N ASP A 31 -10.29 -5.80 -15.93
CA ASP A 31 -11.02 -6.88 -16.61
C ASP A 31 -11.00 -8.17 -15.77
N GLU A 32 -9.91 -8.39 -15.03
CA GLU A 32 -9.68 -9.50 -14.12
C GLU A 32 -9.02 -8.98 -12.84
N PHE A 33 -9.22 -9.66 -11.72
CA PHE A 33 -8.51 -9.38 -10.48
C PHE A 33 -8.02 -10.70 -9.85
N VAL A 34 -6.72 -10.82 -9.63
CA VAL A 34 -6.11 -12.00 -9.01
C VAL A 34 -5.71 -11.65 -7.58
N ILE A 35 -6.17 -12.45 -6.61
CA ILE A 35 -5.76 -12.29 -5.22
C ILE A 35 -5.17 -13.58 -4.65
N ALA A 36 -3.95 -13.50 -4.11
CA ALA A 36 -3.34 -14.57 -3.33
C ALA A 36 -3.82 -14.46 -1.88
N VAL A 37 -4.67 -15.39 -1.47
CA VAL A 37 -5.17 -15.50 -0.10
C VAL A 37 -4.33 -16.53 0.64
N GLY A 38 -3.63 -16.08 1.67
CA GLY A 38 -2.81 -16.94 2.53
C GLY A 38 -3.65 -17.87 3.39
N ASP A 39 -3.00 -18.73 4.13
CA ASP A 39 -3.57 -19.62 5.15
C ASP A 39 -4.15 -18.81 6.31
N CYS A 40 -5.31 -18.21 6.11
CA CYS A 40 -5.99 -17.35 7.07
C CYS A 40 -6.54 -18.12 8.26
N THR A 41 -6.49 -17.51 9.44
CA THR A 41 -7.11 -18.01 10.68
C THR A 41 -8.36 -17.23 11.06
N ASP A 42 -8.83 -16.37 10.16
CA ASP A 42 -10.03 -15.54 10.29
C ASP A 42 -10.90 -15.63 9.02
N ASN A 43 -12.00 -14.90 8.98
CA ASN A 43 -12.97 -14.93 7.87
C ASN A 43 -12.53 -14.08 6.66
N THR A 44 -11.23 -13.96 6.39
CA THR A 44 -10.72 -13.17 5.26
C THR A 44 -11.17 -13.74 3.91
N LEU A 45 -11.17 -15.06 3.77
CA LEU A 45 -11.59 -15.72 2.53
C LEU A 45 -13.06 -15.43 2.22
N GLU A 46 -13.93 -15.66 3.19
CA GLU A 46 -15.38 -15.43 3.07
C GLU A 46 -15.69 -13.95 2.78
N LEU A 47 -14.90 -13.06 3.37
CA LEU A 47 -15.02 -11.61 3.14
C LEU A 47 -14.73 -11.25 1.67
N ILE A 48 -13.73 -11.87 1.05
CA ILE A 48 -13.37 -11.66 -0.35
C ILE A 48 -14.37 -12.32 -1.29
N GLU A 49 -14.77 -13.55 -1.01
CA GLU A 49 -15.80 -14.26 -1.77
C GLU A 49 -17.13 -13.50 -1.76
N GLY A 50 -17.46 -12.87 -0.62
CA GLY A 50 -18.64 -12.02 -0.45
C GLY A 50 -18.70 -10.79 -1.36
N ILE A 51 -17.62 -10.40 -2.05
CA ILE A 51 -17.65 -9.36 -3.08
C ILE A 51 -18.53 -9.79 -4.27
N GLY A 52 -18.59 -11.10 -4.56
CA GLY A 52 -19.50 -11.67 -5.55
C GLY A 52 -19.22 -11.27 -7.01
N SER A 53 -18.00 -10.80 -7.33
CA SER A 53 -17.64 -10.38 -8.68
C SER A 53 -16.99 -11.53 -9.45
N SER A 54 -17.49 -11.80 -10.66
CA SER A 54 -16.92 -12.80 -11.58
C SER A 54 -15.52 -12.44 -12.09
N LYS A 55 -15.06 -11.20 -11.92
CA LYS A 55 -13.71 -10.76 -12.27
C LYS A 55 -12.65 -11.26 -11.29
N ILE A 56 -13.05 -11.67 -10.07
CA ILE A 56 -12.10 -12.02 -9.01
C ILE A 56 -11.75 -13.51 -9.09
N LYS A 57 -10.45 -13.76 -9.20
CA LYS A 57 -9.83 -15.07 -9.15
C LYS A 57 -9.00 -15.19 -7.89
N ILE A 58 -9.40 -16.07 -7.00
CA ILE A 58 -8.69 -16.35 -5.75
C ILE A 58 -7.70 -17.49 -6.00
N ILE A 59 -6.46 -17.32 -5.56
CA ILE A 59 -5.48 -18.40 -5.44
C ILE A 59 -5.13 -18.57 -3.95
N HIS A 60 -5.11 -19.82 -3.50
CA HIS A 60 -4.78 -20.14 -2.12
C HIS A 60 -3.27 -20.32 -1.99
N THR A 61 -2.69 -19.71 -0.98
CA THR A 61 -1.26 -19.80 -0.70
C THR A 61 -1.00 -20.16 0.76
N VAL A 62 0.19 -20.65 1.02
CA VAL A 62 0.71 -20.84 2.39
C VAL A 62 1.93 -19.97 2.51
N TRP A 63 1.94 -19.14 3.56
CA TRP A 63 3.05 -18.24 3.81
C TRP A 63 4.21 -18.96 4.49
N ASP A 64 5.41 -18.73 4.00
CA ASP A 64 6.61 -19.27 4.63
C ASP A 64 7.01 -18.38 5.81
N GLU A 65 6.62 -18.81 7.01
CA GLU A 65 6.93 -18.09 8.25
C GLU A 65 8.38 -18.27 8.72
N SER A 66 9.16 -19.13 8.06
CA SER A 66 10.59 -19.28 8.33
C SER A 66 11.41 -18.11 7.77
N ILE A 67 10.86 -17.38 6.79
CA ILE A 67 11.51 -16.22 6.17
C ILE A 67 11.27 -15.00 7.02
N ARG A 68 12.29 -14.62 7.80
CA ARG A 68 12.24 -13.46 8.72
C ARG A 68 13.20 -12.34 8.33
N GLU A 69 13.50 -12.23 7.04
CA GLU A 69 14.44 -11.24 6.52
C GLU A 69 13.73 -10.21 5.66
N GLY A 70 13.65 -8.97 6.16
CA GLY A 70 13.25 -7.80 5.37
C GLY A 70 11.88 -7.87 4.71
N GLY A 71 10.92 -8.64 5.27
CA GLY A 71 9.58 -8.80 4.73
C GLY A 71 9.52 -9.53 3.37
N ARG A 72 10.51 -10.38 3.05
CA ARG A 72 10.59 -11.11 1.76
C ARG A 72 9.37 -12.00 1.50
N THR A 73 8.70 -12.47 2.54
CA THR A 73 7.45 -13.23 2.43
C THR A 73 6.38 -12.43 1.67
N PHE A 74 6.28 -11.12 1.91
CA PHE A 74 5.32 -10.27 1.20
C PHE A 74 5.63 -10.18 -0.30
N ALA A 75 6.93 -10.08 -0.67
CA ALA A 75 7.33 -10.10 -2.07
C ALA A 75 7.01 -11.43 -2.73
N GLN A 76 7.23 -12.55 -2.05
CA GLN A 76 6.91 -13.88 -2.58
C GLN A 76 5.40 -14.05 -2.82
N GLU A 77 4.57 -13.60 -1.87
CA GLU A 77 3.12 -13.68 -2.04
C GLU A 77 2.62 -12.75 -3.16
N THR A 78 3.23 -11.57 -3.29
CA THR A 78 2.98 -10.68 -4.43
C THR A 78 3.34 -11.34 -5.75
N ASP A 79 4.49 -12.02 -5.82
CA ASP A 79 4.95 -12.72 -7.02
C ASP A 79 4.07 -13.93 -7.36
N LYS A 80 3.53 -14.66 -6.36
CA LYS A 80 2.54 -15.73 -6.59
C LYS A 80 1.27 -15.17 -7.24
N ALA A 81 0.74 -14.05 -6.73
CA ALA A 81 -0.41 -13.39 -7.33
C ALA A 81 -0.10 -12.90 -8.76
N TYR A 82 1.06 -12.27 -8.96
CA TYR A 82 1.50 -11.78 -10.25
C TYR A 82 1.67 -12.91 -11.30
N ALA A 83 2.24 -14.02 -10.90
CA ALA A 83 2.43 -15.21 -11.77
C ALA A 83 1.10 -15.86 -12.21
N ALA A 84 0.01 -15.64 -11.46
CA ALA A 84 -1.31 -16.18 -11.77
C ALA A 84 -2.16 -15.26 -12.68
N ILE A 85 -1.62 -14.08 -13.05
CA ILE A 85 -2.22 -13.15 -14.01
C ILE A 85 -2.28 -13.80 -15.40
N SER A 86 -3.36 -13.55 -16.10
CA SER A 86 -3.56 -14.03 -17.48
C SER A 86 -2.49 -13.49 -18.43
N LYS A 87 -1.91 -14.35 -19.28
CA LYS A 87 -0.78 -14.00 -20.16
C LYS A 87 -1.10 -12.95 -21.24
N ASP A 88 -2.37 -12.75 -21.52
CA ASP A 88 -2.89 -11.74 -22.48
C ASP A 88 -3.16 -10.38 -21.81
N THR A 89 -2.73 -10.20 -20.55
CA THR A 89 -2.79 -8.93 -19.83
C THR A 89 -1.80 -7.92 -20.40
N ASP A 90 -2.25 -6.70 -20.66
CA ASP A 90 -1.39 -5.57 -21.04
C ASP A 90 -0.80 -4.87 -19.82
N TRP A 91 -1.67 -4.60 -18.82
CA TRP A 91 -1.31 -3.89 -17.59
C TRP A 91 -1.70 -4.66 -16.34
N ALA A 92 -0.78 -4.81 -15.43
CA ALA A 92 -1.00 -5.36 -14.09
C ALA A 92 -1.12 -4.22 -13.08
N PHE A 93 -2.25 -4.13 -12.36
CA PHE A 93 -2.51 -3.10 -11.37
C PHE A 93 -2.40 -3.70 -9.96
N TYR A 94 -1.31 -3.41 -9.28
CA TYR A 94 -1.07 -3.83 -7.90
C TYR A 94 -1.79 -2.93 -6.91
N ILE A 95 -2.45 -3.52 -5.92
CA ILE A 95 -3.03 -2.80 -4.79
C ILE A 95 -2.80 -3.60 -3.50
N GLN A 96 -2.35 -2.95 -2.43
CA GLN A 96 -2.21 -3.60 -1.12
C GLN A 96 -3.54 -3.58 -0.37
N GLY A 97 -3.72 -4.48 0.58
CA GLY A 97 -4.99 -4.64 1.31
C GLY A 97 -5.39 -3.43 2.17
N ASP A 98 -4.48 -2.48 2.37
CA ASP A 98 -4.70 -1.23 3.11
C ASP A 98 -4.59 0.03 2.25
N GLU A 99 -4.68 -0.13 0.92
CA GLU A 99 -4.64 0.95 -0.06
C GLU A 99 -5.97 1.07 -0.79
N CYS A 100 -6.34 2.29 -1.17
CA CYS A 100 -7.48 2.54 -2.05
C CYS A 100 -7.13 3.61 -3.08
N VAL A 101 -7.82 3.56 -4.22
CA VAL A 101 -7.82 4.62 -5.23
C VAL A 101 -9.13 5.36 -5.16
N HIS A 102 -9.09 6.70 -5.19
CA HIS A 102 -10.31 7.49 -5.30
C HIS A 102 -10.87 7.39 -6.71
N GLU A 103 -12.18 7.22 -6.86
CA GLU A 103 -12.87 7.04 -8.14
C GLU A 103 -12.58 8.17 -9.14
N ASN A 104 -12.32 9.39 -8.66
CA ASN A 104 -11.96 10.53 -9.51
C ASN A 104 -10.66 10.33 -10.29
N TYR A 105 -9.78 9.42 -9.84
CA TYR A 105 -8.53 9.11 -10.53
C TYR A 105 -8.63 7.98 -11.55
N LEU A 106 -9.72 7.19 -11.55
CA LEU A 106 -9.86 6.07 -12.47
C LEU A 106 -9.77 6.48 -13.95
N PRO A 107 -10.39 7.59 -14.40
CA PRO A 107 -10.21 8.07 -15.77
C PRO A 107 -8.76 8.46 -16.08
N VAL A 108 -8.07 9.14 -15.18
CA VAL A 108 -6.65 9.54 -15.34
C VAL A 108 -5.76 8.31 -15.48
N ILE A 109 -5.99 7.28 -14.67
CA ILE A 109 -5.23 6.04 -14.69
C ILE A 109 -5.47 5.29 -16.01
N LYS A 110 -6.74 5.16 -16.42
CA LYS A 110 -7.11 4.51 -17.67
C LYS A 110 -6.49 5.19 -18.88
N ASN A 111 -6.61 6.52 -18.99
CA ASN A 111 -6.01 7.30 -20.07
C ASN A 111 -4.48 7.15 -20.10
N ALA A 112 -3.82 7.19 -18.93
CA ALA A 112 -2.37 7.01 -18.85
C ALA A 112 -1.93 5.61 -19.31
N MET A 113 -2.71 4.56 -19.03
CA MET A 113 -2.46 3.20 -19.54
C MET A 113 -2.64 3.14 -21.06
N GLU A 114 -3.72 3.73 -21.60
CA GLU A 114 -4.00 3.76 -23.04
C GLU A 114 -2.91 4.52 -23.82
N GLU A 115 -2.53 5.72 -23.37
CA GLU A 115 -1.50 6.54 -24.00
C GLU A 115 -0.12 5.87 -24.02
N ASN A 116 0.18 5.07 -23.03
CA ASN A 116 1.49 4.42 -22.89
C ASN A 116 1.50 2.95 -23.26
N LEU A 117 0.40 2.41 -23.83
CA LEU A 117 0.30 1.00 -24.17
C LEU A 117 1.45 0.55 -25.10
N ASN A 118 1.70 1.32 -26.15
CA ASN A 118 2.73 1.02 -27.14
C ASN A 118 4.07 1.75 -26.89
N ASN A 119 4.21 2.46 -25.78
CA ASN A 119 5.46 3.17 -25.45
C ASN A 119 6.44 2.25 -24.74
N GLU A 120 7.43 1.71 -25.42
CA GLU A 120 8.44 0.80 -24.88
C GLU A 120 9.33 1.43 -23.78
N ASN A 121 9.38 2.76 -23.72
CA ASN A 121 10.14 3.46 -22.68
C ASN A 121 9.40 3.54 -21.34
N VAL A 122 8.09 3.23 -21.30
CA VAL A 122 7.28 3.23 -20.08
C VAL A 122 6.96 1.78 -19.72
N GLU A 123 7.44 1.34 -18.57
CA GLU A 123 7.22 -0.01 -18.03
C GLU A 123 6.22 -0.01 -16.86
N GLY A 124 5.84 1.16 -16.36
CA GLY A 124 4.87 1.30 -15.29
C GLY A 124 4.45 2.74 -15.06
N LEU A 125 3.43 2.92 -14.23
CA LEU A 125 2.92 4.22 -13.83
C LEU A 125 3.22 4.46 -12.34
N LEU A 126 3.64 5.68 -12.03
CA LEU A 126 4.03 6.12 -10.71
C LEU A 126 2.93 6.96 -10.10
N PHE A 127 2.42 6.51 -8.96
CA PHE A 127 1.38 7.17 -8.20
C PHE A 127 1.96 8.02 -7.07
N LYS A 128 1.29 9.08 -6.71
CA LYS A 128 1.49 9.83 -5.48
C LYS A 128 0.83 9.11 -4.30
N TYR A 129 1.27 9.40 -3.07
CA TYR A 129 0.75 8.74 -1.86
C TYR A 129 0.24 9.72 -0.82
N LEU A 130 -0.87 9.35 -0.21
CA LEU A 130 -1.43 9.95 1.01
C LEU A 130 -1.42 8.90 2.11
N HIS A 131 -0.57 9.06 3.12
CA HIS A 131 -0.49 8.14 4.25
C HIS A 131 -1.38 8.66 5.38
N PHE A 132 -2.58 8.12 5.53
CA PHE A 132 -3.45 8.45 6.64
C PHE A 132 -2.89 7.88 7.93
N TYR A 133 -2.94 8.67 9.00
CA TYR A 133 -2.30 8.30 10.25
C TYR A 133 -3.17 8.69 11.45
N GLY A 134 -3.46 7.71 12.29
CA GLY A 134 -4.25 7.88 13.49
C GLY A 134 -5.74 8.00 13.23
N SER A 135 -6.17 8.77 12.26
CA SER A 135 -7.56 8.87 11.82
C SER A 135 -7.62 9.11 10.31
N TYR A 136 -8.83 9.13 9.78
CA TYR A 136 -9.08 9.50 8.39
C TYR A 136 -8.86 11.00 8.12
N ASP A 137 -8.77 11.84 9.15
CA ASP A 137 -8.66 13.30 9.02
C ASP A 137 -7.22 13.80 8.87
N PHE A 138 -6.20 12.93 9.10
CA PHE A 138 -4.81 13.38 9.13
C PHE A 138 -3.91 12.57 8.22
N ILE A 139 -2.98 13.26 7.55
CA ILE A 139 -1.96 12.68 6.68
C ILE A 139 -0.59 12.88 7.33
N ALA A 140 0.18 11.82 7.39
CA ALA A 140 1.59 11.88 7.77
C ALA A 140 2.42 12.45 6.60
N SER A 141 3.03 13.61 6.80
CA SER A 141 3.66 14.40 5.73
C SER A 141 5.16 14.61 5.90
N SER A 142 5.79 13.91 6.83
CA SER A 142 7.23 14.05 7.05
C SER A 142 8.06 13.27 6.03
N ARG A 143 9.38 13.57 6.01
CA ARG A 143 10.35 12.87 5.16
C ARG A 143 10.56 11.39 5.48
N ARG A 144 9.92 10.85 6.51
CA ARG A 144 9.92 9.41 6.84
C ARG A 144 9.02 8.62 5.91
N TRP A 145 8.03 9.27 5.30
CA TRP A 145 7.04 8.63 4.43
C TRP A 145 7.45 8.79 2.97
N TYR A 146 7.35 7.71 2.20
CA TYR A 146 7.54 7.79 0.76
C TYR A 146 6.38 8.54 0.12
N ARG A 147 6.67 9.25 -0.97
CA ARG A 147 5.67 10.10 -1.65
C ARG A 147 5.08 9.47 -2.89
N ASN A 148 5.78 8.50 -3.43
CA ASN A 148 5.41 7.90 -4.71
C ASN A 148 5.81 6.43 -4.72
N GLU A 149 4.95 5.59 -5.30
CA GLU A 149 5.26 4.21 -5.60
C GLU A 149 4.62 3.73 -6.91
N VAL A 150 5.19 2.68 -7.48
CA VAL A 150 4.69 2.05 -8.71
C VAL A 150 3.53 1.15 -8.34
N ARG A 151 2.36 1.36 -8.95
CA ARG A 151 1.18 0.50 -8.74
C ARG A 151 0.62 -0.10 -10.03
N VAL A 152 0.91 0.48 -11.19
CA VAL A 152 0.54 -0.10 -12.49
C VAL A 152 1.82 -0.45 -13.25
N LEU A 153 1.87 -1.64 -13.83
CA LEU A 153 3.01 -2.23 -14.52
C LEU A 153 2.56 -2.77 -15.87
N LYS A 154 3.35 -2.59 -16.93
CA LYS A 154 3.19 -3.45 -18.10
C LYS A 154 3.47 -4.89 -17.70
N PHE A 155 2.58 -5.79 -18.06
CA PHE A 155 2.75 -7.20 -17.74
C PHE A 155 3.96 -7.77 -18.48
N ASP A 156 4.90 -8.34 -17.72
CA ASP A 156 6.12 -8.91 -18.24
C ASP A 156 6.61 -9.99 -17.25
N PRO A 157 6.87 -11.23 -17.71
CA PRO A 157 7.30 -12.32 -16.84
C PRO A 157 8.63 -12.06 -16.09
N GLY A 158 9.43 -11.10 -16.55
CA GLY A 158 10.68 -10.70 -15.88
C GLY A 158 10.48 -9.69 -14.74
N VAL A 159 9.23 -9.30 -14.45
CA VAL A 159 8.91 -8.42 -13.33
C VAL A 159 8.72 -9.25 -12.07
N HIS A 160 9.35 -8.80 -10.99
CA HIS A 160 9.25 -9.40 -9.65
C HIS A 160 9.09 -8.31 -8.59
N SER A 161 8.39 -8.66 -7.52
CA SER A 161 8.28 -7.83 -6.34
C SER A 161 9.64 -7.66 -5.66
N TYR A 162 9.81 -6.56 -4.95
CA TYR A 162 11.09 -6.18 -4.37
C TYR A 162 10.97 -5.85 -2.88
N ARG A 163 11.85 -6.44 -2.06
CA ARG A 163 11.88 -6.30 -0.60
C ARG A 163 10.57 -6.78 0.05
N ASP A 164 9.88 -5.88 0.75
CA ASP A 164 8.64 -6.07 1.50
C ASP A 164 7.39 -5.74 0.65
N ALA A 165 7.42 -6.06 -0.64
CA ALA A 165 6.38 -5.74 -1.60
C ALA A 165 6.15 -4.22 -1.82
N GLN A 166 7.11 -3.38 -1.44
CA GLN A 166 7.02 -1.94 -1.64
C GLN A 166 7.02 -1.56 -3.13
N GLY A 167 7.79 -2.26 -3.95
CA GLY A 167 7.91 -1.94 -5.36
C GLY A 167 8.40 -3.13 -6.18
N PHE A 168 8.83 -2.88 -7.41
CA PHE A 168 9.12 -3.92 -8.39
C PHE A 168 10.49 -3.76 -9.05
N ARG A 169 10.99 -4.87 -9.60
CA ARG A 169 12.17 -4.95 -10.45
C ARG A 169 11.83 -5.74 -11.72
N LYS A 170 12.44 -5.35 -12.83
CA LYS A 170 12.43 -6.11 -14.07
C LYS A 170 13.83 -6.64 -14.35
N ASN A 171 14.01 -7.96 -14.36
CA ASN A 171 15.32 -8.58 -14.50
C ASN A 171 16.39 -7.96 -13.57
N GLY A 172 16.02 -7.75 -12.29
CA GLY A 172 16.89 -7.18 -11.25
C GLY A 172 17.10 -5.66 -11.31
N ARG A 173 16.68 -4.96 -12.36
CA ARG A 173 16.81 -3.49 -12.49
C ARG A 173 15.54 -2.75 -12.10
N LYS A 174 15.70 -1.46 -11.79
CA LYS A 174 14.58 -0.54 -11.53
C LYS A 174 13.69 -0.40 -12.77
N ILE A 175 12.39 -0.36 -12.56
CA ILE A 175 11.36 -0.16 -13.59
C ILE A 175 11.37 1.30 -14.05
N LYS A 176 11.23 1.51 -15.36
CA LYS A 176 11.05 2.83 -15.98
C LYS A 176 9.57 3.22 -15.86
N VAL A 177 9.29 4.34 -15.21
CA VAL A 177 7.93 4.73 -14.89
C VAL A 177 7.58 6.15 -15.31
N LYS A 178 6.34 6.34 -15.75
CA LYS A 178 5.76 7.67 -16.00
C LYS A 178 4.96 8.11 -14.78
N PRO A 179 5.25 9.28 -14.18
CA PRO A 179 4.42 9.86 -13.14
C PRO A 179 3.04 10.23 -13.67
N ILE A 180 2.01 9.98 -12.86
CA ILE A 180 0.63 10.37 -13.16
C ILE A 180 0.02 11.17 -12.02
N GLU A 181 -1.00 11.97 -12.34
CA GLU A 181 -1.72 12.79 -11.35
C GLU A 181 -2.82 11.99 -10.65
N ALA A 182 -2.44 10.86 -10.06
CA ALA A 182 -3.31 10.01 -9.28
C ALA A 182 -2.67 9.65 -7.94
N TYR A 183 -3.51 9.53 -6.92
CA TYR A 183 -3.07 9.23 -5.55
C TYR A 183 -3.54 7.85 -5.10
N ILE A 184 -2.65 7.17 -4.37
CA ILE A 184 -3.00 6.03 -3.51
C ILE A 184 -3.29 6.58 -2.12
N TYR A 185 -4.42 6.20 -1.58
CA TYR A 185 -4.87 6.48 -0.20
C TYR A 185 -4.49 5.28 0.66
N HIS A 186 -3.46 5.42 1.46
CA HIS A 186 -2.93 4.35 2.30
C HIS A 186 -3.47 4.51 3.73
N TYR A 187 -4.26 3.54 4.19
CA TYR A 187 -4.96 3.54 5.47
C TYR A 187 -4.32 2.62 6.52
N GLY A 188 -3.16 2.07 6.22
CA GLY A 188 -2.50 1.08 7.07
C GLY A 188 -2.20 1.52 8.51
N TRP A 189 -2.31 2.82 8.82
CA TRP A 189 -2.08 3.42 10.13
C TRP A 189 -3.34 4.05 10.74
N VAL A 190 -4.53 3.67 10.25
CA VAL A 190 -5.82 4.16 10.75
C VAL A 190 -6.54 3.04 11.44
N GLN A 191 -6.25 2.83 12.73
CA GLN A 191 -6.84 1.79 13.56
C GLN A 191 -6.87 2.25 15.02
N PRO A 192 -7.70 1.64 15.89
CA PRO A 192 -7.55 1.82 17.33
C PRO A 192 -6.14 1.42 17.82
N PRO A 193 -5.58 2.07 18.85
CA PRO A 193 -4.21 1.80 19.33
C PRO A 193 -3.90 0.31 19.60
N ALA A 194 -4.82 -0.41 20.22
CA ALA A 194 -4.67 -1.84 20.49
C ALA A 194 -4.64 -2.67 19.18
N GLY A 195 -5.51 -2.38 18.22
CA GLY A 195 -5.54 -3.04 16.90
C GLY A 195 -4.24 -2.81 16.14
N LEU A 196 -3.76 -1.57 16.09
CA LEU A 196 -2.49 -1.25 15.43
C LEU A 196 -1.30 -1.87 16.16
N GLY A 197 -1.31 -1.94 17.48
CA GLY A 197 -0.28 -2.64 18.26
C GLY A 197 -0.16 -4.10 17.86
N ASN A 198 -1.28 -4.81 17.78
CA ASN A 198 -1.35 -6.21 17.31
C ASN A 198 -0.88 -6.36 15.86
N LYS A 199 -1.32 -5.48 14.96
CA LYS A 199 -0.87 -5.45 13.56
C LYS A 199 0.65 -5.28 13.47
N VAL A 200 1.22 -4.31 14.18
CA VAL A 200 2.66 -4.05 14.21
C VAL A 200 3.42 -5.27 14.75
N ARG A 201 2.93 -5.91 15.81
CA ARG A 201 3.52 -7.13 16.35
C ARG A 201 3.51 -8.26 15.30
N ASN A 202 2.38 -8.53 14.65
CA ASN A 202 2.25 -9.56 13.62
C ASN A 202 3.16 -9.28 12.41
N PHE A 203 3.22 -8.02 11.96
CA PHE A 203 4.07 -7.60 10.86
C PHE A 203 5.57 -7.80 11.17
N ASN A 204 5.99 -7.49 12.40
CA ASN A 204 7.40 -7.62 12.79
C ASN A 204 7.89 -9.08 12.88
N LYS A 205 7.00 -10.08 12.92
CA LYS A 205 7.37 -11.51 12.83
C LYS A 205 8.06 -11.85 11.49
N PHE A 206 7.83 -11.08 10.44
CA PHE A 206 8.48 -11.23 9.13
C PHE A 206 9.82 -10.49 9.01
N TYR A 207 10.27 -9.87 10.11
CA TYR A 207 11.53 -9.10 10.17
C TYR A 207 12.44 -9.53 11.31
N HIS A 208 11.90 -10.14 12.37
CA HIS A 208 12.59 -10.43 13.61
C HIS A 208 12.25 -11.81 14.16
N GLU A 209 13.18 -12.36 14.94
CA GLU A 209 12.99 -13.62 15.66
C GLU A 209 11.99 -13.45 16.81
N ASP A 210 11.38 -14.57 17.27
CA ASP A 210 10.35 -14.56 18.30
C ASP A 210 10.84 -13.97 19.65
N SER A 211 12.11 -14.19 20.00
CA SER A 211 12.72 -13.61 21.20
C SER A 211 12.73 -12.09 21.15
N TRP A 212 13.08 -11.51 20.00
CA TRP A 212 13.04 -10.06 19.80
C TRP A 212 11.61 -9.51 19.88
N ILE A 213 10.63 -10.23 19.28
CA ILE A 213 9.20 -9.86 19.35
C ILE A 213 8.70 -9.83 20.79
N GLN A 214 9.03 -10.87 21.59
CA GLN A 214 8.61 -10.94 23.00
C GLN A 214 9.20 -9.81 23.84
N GLU A 215 10.46 -9.45 23.59
CA GLU A 215 11.16 -8.39 24.33
C GLU A 215 10.65 -6.99 23.96
N HIS A 216 10.41 -6.70 22.68
CA HIS A 216 10.15 -5.34 22.20
C HIS A 216 8.68 -5.05 21.89
N LEU A 217 7.88 -6.09 21.62
CA LEU A 217 6.47 -5.99 21.25
C LEU A 217 5.64 -7.01 22.05
N PRO A 218 5.46 -6.79 23.37
CA PRO A 218 4.70 -7.70 24.23
C PRO A 218 3.25 -7.85 23.75
N GLU A 219 2.57 -8.87 24.26
CA GLU A 219 1.13 -9.04 24.02
C GLU A 219 0.36 -7.85 24.60
N ASN A 220 -0.71 -7.46 23.89
CA ASN A 220 -1.55 -6.31 24.24
C ASN A 220 -0.83 -4.95 24.21
N ILE A 221 0.24 -4.81 23.41
CA ILE A 221 0.87 -3.52 23.19
C ILE A 221 -0.11 -2.55 22.52
N GLU A 222 -0.26 -1.36 23.08
CA GLU A 222 -0.96 -0.26 22.45
C GLU A 222 0.03 0.59 21.63
N PHE A 223 -0.36 0.90 20.39
CA PHE A 223 0.46 1.74 19.53
C PHE A 223 0.41 3.19 19.99
N ASP A 224 1.59 3.82 20.19
CA ASP A 224 1.71 5.23 20.53
C ASP A 224 1.72 6.12 19.27
N TYR A 225 0.59 6.70 18.96
CA TYR A 225 0.45 7.67 17.87
C TYR A 225 1.16 9.01 18.12
N GLY A 226 1.56 9.31 19.37
CA GLY A 226 2.33 10.51 19.73
C GLY A 226 3.73 10.57 19.08
N ASN A 227 4.18 9.45 18.53
CA ASN A 227 5.45 9.36 17.82
C ASN A 227 5.44 9.86 16.36
N ALA A 228 4.35 10.42 15.87
CA ALA A 228 4.35 11.11 14.58
C ALA A 228 5.19 12.40 14.65
N ASP A 229 5.95 12.67 13.61
CA ASP A 229 6.83 13.84 13.54
C ASP A 229 6.20 15.01 12.76
N ARG A 230 5.20 14.77 11.92
CA ARG A 230 4.42 15.80 11.23
C ARG A 230 3.12 15.22 10.69
N LEU A 231 2.00 15.82 11.07
CA LEU A 231 0.69 15.56 10.49
C LEU A 231 0.13 16.84 9.88
N ILE A 232 -0.63 16.70 8.81
CA ILE A 232 -1.45 17.75 8.21
C ILE A 232 -2.90 17.29 8.15
N ARG A 233 -3.83 18.22 8.31
CA ARG A 233 -5.24 17.90 8.16
C ARG A 233 -5.54 17.58 6.70
N PHE A 234 -6.32 16.56 6.47
CA PHE A 234 -6.81 16.21 5.13
C PHE A 234 -8.08 17.02 4.84
N GLU A 235 -8.09 17.76 3.73
CA GLU A 235 -9.22 18.60 3.31
C GLU A 235 -9.93 18.06 2.05
N GLY A 236 -9.51 16.88 1.56
CA GLY A 236 -10.10 16.23 0.40
C GLY A 236 -11.28 15.31 0.77
N THR A 237 -11.70 14.52 -0.21
CA THR A 237 -12.70 13.48 -0.04
C THR A 237 -12.07 12.10 -0.02
N HIS A 238 -12.65 11.18 0.73
CA HIS A 238 -12.28 9.78 0.72
C HIS A 238 -12.99 9.05 -0.42
N PRO A 239 -12.38 7.96 -0.96
CA PRO A 239 -13.04 7.10 -1.93
C PRO A 239 -14.42 6.65 -1.45
N GLN A 240 -15.40 6.61 -2.33
CA GLN A 240 -16.77 6.22 -1.99
C GLN A 240 -16.82 4.83 -1.32
N VAL A 241 -15.96 3.91 -1.75
CA VAL A 241 -15.86 2.57 -1.16
C VAL A 241 -15.47 2.59 0.31
N MET A 242 -14.85 3.66 0.82
CA MET A 242 -14.45 3.83 2.21
C MET A 242 -15.50 4.47 3.10
N GLN A 243 -16.54 5.11 2.56
CA GLN A 243 -17.49 5.91 3.32
C GLN A 243 -18.13 5.12 4.48
N LYS A 244 -18.71 3.95 4.18
CA LYS A 244 -19.34 3.11 5.21
C LYS A 244 -18.36 2.74 6.34
N ARG A 245 -17.11 2.43 6.00
CA ARG A 245 -16.08 2.09 6.99
C ARG A 245 -15.73 3.30 7.87
N ILE A 246 -15.67 4.49 7.29
CA ILE A 246 -15.38 5.73 8.00
C ILE A 246 -16.54 6.08 8.93
N GLU A 247 -17.79 5.97 8.48
CA GLU A 247 -19.01 6.27 9.27
C GLU A 247 -19.14 5.37 10.50
N VAL A 248 -18.78 4.08 10.39
CA VAL A 248 -18.87 3.15 11.53
C VAL A 248 -17.64 3.20 12.43
N SER A 249 -16.63 3.97 12.10
CA SER A 249 -15.42 4.12 12.92
C SER A 249 -15.78 4.76 14.27
N ASN A 250 -15.58 4.02 15.34
CA ASN A 250 -15.99 4.40 16.71
C ASN A 250 -14.83 4.86 17.60
N TRP A 251 -13.61 4.96 17.08
CA TRP A 251 -12.48 5.42 17.85
C TRP A 251 -12.13 6.87 17.49
N LYS A 252 -11.65 7.62 18.48
CA LYS A 252 -11.26 9.01 18.32
C LYS A 252 -9.75 9.15 18.44
N PHE A 253 -9.15 9.74 17.44
CA PHE A 253 -7.77 10.14 17.48
C PHE A 253 -7.64 11.39 18.37
N GLN A 254 -7.03 11.24 19.55
CA GLN A 254 -6.99 12.30 20.57
C GLN A 254 -5.69 13.11 20.57
N VAL A 255 -4.82 12.87 19.63
CA VAL A 255 -3.53 13.58 19.59
C VAL A 255 -3.67 14.87 18.82
N ASP A 256 -3.33 15.98 19.49
CA ASP A 256 -3.27 17.28 18.85
C ASP A 256 -2.08 17.34 17.86
N PRO A 257 -2.35 17.49 16.56
CA PRO A 257 -1.27 17.53 15.55
C PRO A 257 -0.29 18.69 15.77
N THR A 258 -0.72 19.76 16.45
CA THR A 258 0.15 20.91 16.76
C THR A 258 1.15 20.61 17.86
N LEU A 259 0.85 19.63 18.72
CA LEU A 259 1.68 19.17 19.83
C LEU A 259 2.60 18.01 19.44
N MET A 260 2.41 17.40 18.26
CA MET A 260 3.25 16.33 17.74
C MET A 260 4.63 16.83 17.34
N LYS A 261 5.35 17.34 18.31
CA LYS A 261 6.75 17.73 18.16
C LYS A 261 7.65 16.55 18.55
N LYS A 262 7.61 15.44 17.81
CA LYS A 262 8.79 14.60 17.84
C LYS A 262 9.93 15.47 17.37
N LYS A 263 10.92 15.66 18.24
CA LYS A 263 12.08 16.53 18.00
C LYS A 263 12.81 16.05 16.76
N MET A 264 12.40 16.55 15.60
CA MET A 264 13.19 16.36 14.39
C MET A 264 14.56 16.99 14.62
N SER A 265 15.65 16.28 14.28
CA SER A 265 16.99 16.83 14.32
C SER A 265 17.05 18.11 13.45
N LEU A 266 17.92 19.05 13.78
CA LEU A 266 18.06 20.30 13.05
C LEU A 266 18.24 20.06 11.54
N ARG A 267 19.06 19.06 11.17
CA ARG A 267 19.23 18.65 9.76
C ARG A 267 17.91 18.26 9.10
N ARG A 268 17.07 17.44 9.76
CA ARG A 268 15.77 17.03 9.22
C ARG A 268 14.82 18.21 9.08
N ARG A 269 14.83 19.15 10.02
CA ARG A 269 13.99 20.36 9.96
C ARG A 269 14.37 21.24 8.77
N ILE A 270 15.69 21.45 8.53
CA ILE A 270 16.17 22.20 7.38
C ILE A 270 15.78 21.52 6.07
N LEU A 271 16.03 20.22 5.94
CA LEU A 271 15.66 19.45 4.74
C LEU A 271 14.14 19.46 4.49
N GLN A 272 13.32 19.39 5.56
CA GLN A 272 11.87 19.47 5.43
C GLN A 272 11.44 20.86 4.94
N LYS A 273 12.04 21.93 5.46
CA LYS A 273 11.75 23.29 5.03
C LYS A 273 12.11 23.52 3.56
N ILE A 274 13.24 22.99 3.11
CA ILE A 274 13.64 23.04 1.69
C ILE A 274 12.62 22.32 0.82
N GLU A 275 12.18 21.12 1.25
CA GLU A 275 11.18 20.34 0.52
C GLU A 275 9.83 21.07 0.46
N ASP A 276 9.37 21.68 1.56
CA ASP A 276 8.11 22.42 1.61
C ASP A 276 8.12 23.62 0.64
N MET A 277 9.29 24.29 0.47
CA MET A 277 9.42 25.45 -0.41
C MET A 277 9.64 25.09 -1.88
N SER A 278 10.40 24.04 -2.16
CA SER A 278 10.86 23.71 -3.51
C SER A 278 10.24 22.44 -4.09
N GLN A 279 9.47 21.68 -3.28
CA GLN A 279 8.99 20.35 -3.59
C GLN A 279 10.12 19.33 -3.91
N TRP A 280 11.38 19.74 -3.75
CA TRP A 280 12.55 18.90 -3.98
C TRP A 280 12.97 18.17 -2.70
N ARG A 281 12.91 16.84 -2.72
CA ARG A 281 13.36 16.00 -1.62
C ARG A 281 14.80 15.56 -1.83
N ILE A 282 15.74 16.32 -1.28
CA ILE A 282 17.18 16.02 -1.33
C ILE A 282 17.44 14.64 -0.69
N GLY A 283 18.15 13.75 -1.42
CA GLY A 283 18.49 12.41 -0.93
C GLY A 283 17.32 11.44 -0.87
N GLU A 284 16.23 11.70 -1.61
CA GLU A 284 15.10 10.76 -1.73
C GLU A 284 15.56 9.45 -2.39
N TYR A 285 15.32 8.33 -1.70
CA TYR A 285 15.49 7.03 -2.33
C TYR A 285 14.33 6.77 -3.29
N LYS A 286 14.64 6.60 -4.56
CA LYS A 286 13.68 6.25 -5.60
C LYS A 286 13.83 4.79 -5.96
N ASN A 287 12.79 4.01 -5.73
CA ASN A 287 12.71 2.58 -6.05
C ASN A 287 12.49 2.31 -7.55
N TYR A 288 12.41 3.33 -8.36
CA TYR A 288 12.08 3.35 -9.78
C TYR A 288 12.99 4.30 -10.54
N LYS A 289 12.87 4.32 -11.88
CA LYS A 289 13.51 5.29 -12.77
C LYS A 289 12.42 6.07 -13.52
N THR A 290 12.29 7.37 -13.25
CA THR A 290 11.32 8.21 -13.97
C THR A 290 11.75 8.43 -15.43
N VAL A 291 10.79 8.38 -16.34
CA VAL A 291 10.92 8.78 -17.75
C VAL A 291 10.01 9.98 -18.03
N GLN A 292 10.36 10.75 -19.06
CA GLN A 292 9.60 11.93 -19.49
C GLN A 292 8.37 11.54 -20.27
#